data_39ac375da2a474938b88b6c983a9cea5
#
_entry.id   39ac375da2a474938b88b6c983a9cea5
#
_cell.length_a   1.000
_cell.length_b   1.000
_cell.length_c   1.000
_cell.angle_alpha   90.00
_cell.angle_beta   90.00
_cell.angle_gamma   90.00
#
_symmetry.space_group_name_H-M   'P 1'
#
loop_
_entity.id
_entity.type
_entity.pdbx_description
1 polymer ?
#
loop_
_entity_poly.entity_id
_entity_poly.type
_entity_poly.pdbx_seq_one_letter_code
_entity_poly.pdbx_strand_id
1 'polypeptide(L)'
;ALRFDTAVAGKIDELVCPPYDIISEEQRQAYLNENENNIIRLELPRGENPYADAQATLKKWIDAGVLKQDEKDSIYIYEEEFTAYGVKNKFKGCITRVKLEEFSKGIVLPHEETLSKAKKDRFELMKATNCNFSQIYSLYMDEKHTIRNTLDRLSAGKPEIELTDNDGVTHRLWIVTDEAEISAI
;
A
#
# COMPACT_ATOMS: atom_id res chain seq x y z
N ALA A 1 5.76 -9.04 -0.98
CA ALA A 1 5.93 -7.66 -1.52
C ALA A 1 7.36 -7.15 -1.33
N LEU A 2 7.60 -5.89 -1.71
CA LEU A 2 8.77 -5.12 -1.26
C LEU A 2 8.37 -4.36 0.01
N ARG A 3 9.20 -4.41 1.04
CA ARG A 3 8.99 -3.70 2.30
C ARG A 3 10.27 -2.97 2.74
N PHE A 4 10.11 -1.87 3.45
CA PHE A 4 11.23 -1.19 4.07
C PHE A 4 11.90 -2.08 5.13
N ASP A 5 13.23 -2.16 5.09
CA ASP A 5 14.01 -2.63 6.22
C ASP A 5 14.30 -1.43 7.13
N THR A 6 13.56 -1.32 8.22
CA THR A 6 13.67 -0.18 9.14
C THR A 6 15.02 -0.09 9.84
N ALA A 7 15.80 -1.17 9.86
CA ALA A 7 17.18 -1.13 10.37
C ALA A 7 18.14 -0.37 9.43
N VAL A 8 17.78 -0.26 8.15
CA VAL A 8 18.56 0.41 7.11
C VAL A 8 17.91 1.73 6.69
N ALA A 9 16.60 1.71 6.48
CA ALA A 9 15.86 2.83 5.92
C ALA A 9 15.57 3.95 6.93
N GLY A 10 15.44 3.63 8.21
CA GLY A 10 15.01 4.54 9.28
C GLY A 10 13.64 4.16 9.86
N LYS A 11 13.02 5.09 10.56
CA LYS A 11 11.72 4.84 11.21
C LYS A 11 10.61 4.82 10.17
N ILE A 12 9.64 3.92 10.37
CA ILE A 12 8.56 3.71 9.41
C ILE A 12 7.68 4.95 9.21
N ASP A 13 7.44 5.73 10.23
CA ASP A 13 6.68 6.97 10.19
C ASP A 13 7.33 8.05 9.30
N GLU A 14 8.66 8.05 9.19
CA GLU A 14 9.41 8.96 8.31
C GLU A 14 9.48 8.46 6.85
N LEU A 15 9.10 7.20 6.58
CA LEU A 15 9.27 6.54 5.28
C LEU A 15 8.00 6.52 4.44
N VAL A 16 6.85 6.79 5.03
CA VAL A 16 5.54 6.72 4.39
C VAL A 16 5.00 8.11 4.08
N CYS A 17 4.01 8.17 3.21
CA CYS A 17 3.26 9.38 2.89
C CYS A 17 1.80 9.02 2.59
N PRO A 18 0.88 9.98 2.61
CA PRO A 18 -0.50 9.78 2.14
C PRO A 18 -0.58 9.36 0.67
N PRO A 19 -1.76 8.97 0.17
CA PRO A 19 -1.98 8.70 -1.25
C PRO A 19 -1.58 9.89 -2.14
N TYR A 20 -1.00 9.59 -3.31
CA TYR A 20 -0.37 10.57 -4.21
C TYR A 20 -1.28 11.71 -4.67
N ASP A 21 -2.58 11.48 -4.73
CA ASP A 21 -3.60 12.38 -5.28
C ASP A 21 -4.08 13.46 -4.27
N ILE A 22 -3.78 13.27 -2.99
CA ILE A 22 -4.10 14.24 -1.94
C ILE A 22 -2.89 15.04 -1.46
N ILE A 23 -1.68 14.77 -1.98
CA ILE A 23 -0.44 15.43 -1.57
C ILE A 23 -0.23 16.72 -2.37
N SER A 24 -0.13 17.86 -1.70
CA SER A 24 0.30 19.13 -2.31
C SER A 24 1.81 19.10 -2.60
N GLU A 25 2.28 20.03 -3.48
CA GLU A 25 3.72 20.12 -3.75
C GLU A 25 4.52 20.57 -2.51
N GLU A 26 3.92 21.39 -1.64
CA GLU A 26 4.53 21.79 -0.38
C GLU A 26 4.70 20.59 0.57
N GLN A 27 3.67 19.78 0.73
CA GLN A 27 3.74 18.55 1.51
C GLN A 27 4.75 17.56 0.92
N ARG A 28 4.78 17.46 -0.41
CA ARG A 28 5.77 16.62 -1.10
C ARG A 28 7.20 17.03 -0.74
N GLN A 29 7.51 18.33 -0.76
CA GLN A 29 8.83 18.82 -0.38
C GLN A 29 9.14 18.55 1.10
N ALA A 30 8.15 18.64 1.99
CA ALA A 30 8.33 18.29 3.39
C ALA A 30 8.74 16.81 3.55
N TYR A 31 8.04 15.87 2.92
CA TYR A 31 8.40 14.44 2.94
C TYR A 31 9.77 14.16 2.33
N LEU A 32 10.14 14.85 1.25
CA LEU A 32 11.48 14.72 0.63
C LEU A 32 12.61 15.16 1.55
N ASN A 33 12.34 16.14 2.42
CA ASN A 33 13.31 16.69 3.37
C ASN A 33 13.34 15.89 4.70
N GLU A 34 12.26 15.21 5.04
CA GLU A 34 12.15 14.45 6.28
C GLU A 34 13.06 13.22 6.28
N ASN A 35 13.00 12.43 5.21
CA ASN A 35 13.86 11.24 5.08
C ASN A 35 14.22 11.01 3.60
N GLU A 36 15.50 10.73 3.34
CA GLU A 36 15.98 10.44 1.99
C GLU A 36 15.37 9.16 1.39
N ASN A 37 14.84 8.27 2.22
CA ASN A 37 14.18 7.02 1.83
C ASN A 37 12.64 7.10 1.89
N ASN A 38 12.04 8.31 2.03
CA ASN A 38 10.59 8.42 2.02
C ASN A 38 10.01 7.97 0.67
N ILE A 39 8.93 7.15 0.73
CA ILE A 39 8.28 6.53 -0.44
C ILE A 39 7.77 7.56 -1.45
N ILE A 40 7.60 8.82 -1.07
CA ILE A 40 7.18 9.90 -1.96
C ILE A 40 8.04 10.00 -3.23
N ARG A 41 9.31 9.60 -3.14
CA ARG A 41 10.24 9.61 -4.29
C ARG A 41 9.84 8.62 -5.38
N LEU A 42 9.18 7.53 -4.99
CA LEU A 42 8.66 6.50 -5.90
C LEU A 42 7.19 6.74 -6.23
N GLU A 43 6.40 7.17 -5.24
CA GLU A 43 4.96 7.35 -5.38
C GLU A 43 4.60 8.57 -6.22
N LEU A 44 5.32 9.69 -6.04
CA LEU A 44 5.06 10.95 -6.72
C LEU A 44 6.34 11.55 -7.33
N PRO A 45 7.01 10.83 -8.25
CA PRO A 45 8.23 11.32 -8.88
C PRO A 45 7.96 12.59 -9.71
N ARG A 46 8.96 13.47 -9.82
CA ARG A 46 8.90 14.71 -10.60
C ARG A 46 10.22 14.88 -11.33
N GLY A 47 10.25 15.78 -12.31
CA GLY A 47 11.43 16.12 -13.09
C GLY A 47 11.22 15.88 -14.59
N GLU A 48 12.30 15.85 -15.34
CA GLU A 48 12.25 15.65 -16.81
C GLU A 48 11.94 14.20 -17.19
N ASN A 49 12.43 13.22 -16.38
CA ASN A 49 12.25 11.79 -16.63
C ASN A 49 11.72 11.06 -15.38
N PRO A 50 10.53 11.45 -14.85
CA PRO A 50 10.10 11.04 -13.51
C PRO A 50 10.03 9.52 -13.33
N TYR A 51 9.61 8.77 -14.33
CA TYR A 51 9.47 7.32 -14.22
C TYR A 51 10.81 6.59 -14.28
N ALA A 52 11.76 7.08 -15.10
CA ALA A 52 13.12 6.55 -15.15
C ALA A 52 13.87 6.84 -13.83
N ASP A 53 13.67 8.02 -13.25
CA ASP A 53 14.25 8.40 -11.96
C ASP A 53 13.67 7.56 -10.81
N ALA A 54 12.36 7.26 -10.84
CA ALA A 54 11.73 6.35 -9.89
C ALA A 54 12.30 4.92 -10.02
N GLN A 55 12.48 4.42 -11.25
CA GLN A 55 13.10 3.11 -11.49
C GLN A 55 14.53 3.04 -10.94
N ALA A 56 15.34 4.06 -11.20
CA ALA A 56 16.72 4.13 -10.70
C ALA A 56 16.76 4.20 -9.18
N THR A 57 15.85 4.98 -8.56
CA THR A 57 15.71 5.07 -7.11
C THR A 57 15.30 3.73 -6.49
N LEU A 58 14.29 3.08 -7.06
CA LEU A 58 13.84 1.76 -6.63
C LEU A 58 14.98 0.73 -6.66
N LYS A 59 15.72 0.69 -7.79
CA LYS A 59 16.88 -0.19 -7.91
C LYS A 59 17.94 0.12 -6.86
N LYS A 60 18.28 1.39 -6.67
CA LYS A 60 19.23 1.82 -5.63
C LYS A 60 18.78 1.35 -4.24
N TRP A 61 17.52 1.49 -3.91
CA TRP A 61 17.00 1.09 -2.60
C TRP A 61 17.02 -0.43 -2.37
N ILE A 62 16.75 -1.22 -3.42
CA ILE A 62 16.87 -2.68 -3.35
C ILE A 62 18.34 -3.08 -3.19
N ASP A 63 19.24 -2.54 -4.00
CA ASP A 63 20.68 -2.85 -3.95
C ASP A 63 21.32 -2.46 -2.60
N ALA A 64 20.83 -1.38 -1.98
CA ALA A 64 21.27 -0.90 -0.67
C ALA A 64 20.58 -1.59 0.52
N GLY A 65 19.60 -2.46 0.28
CA GLY A 65 18.82 -3.13 1.34
C GLY A 65 17.83 -2.24 2.06
N VAL A 66 17.56 -1.03 1.55
CA VAL A 66 16.50 -0.13 2.06
C VAL A 66 15.12 -0.78 1.87
N LEU A 67 14.92 -1.42 0.72
CA LEU A 67 13.78 -2.26 0.42
C LEU A 67 14.20 -3.72 0.28
N LYS A 68 13.46 -4.61 0.90
CA LYS A 68 13.64 -6.06 0.81
C LYS A 68 12.37 -6.73 0.32
N GLN A 69 12.54 -7.71 -0.56
CA GLN A 69 11.44 -8.55 -1.00
C GLN A 69 11.18 -9.65 0.02
N ASP A 70 9.91 -9.88 0.35
CA ASP A 70 9.53 -11.00 1.18
C ASP A 70 9.85 -12.32 0.49
N GLU A 71 10.40 -13.27 1.24
CA GLU A 71 10.89 -14.55 0.73
C GLU A 71 9.73 -15.51 0.34
N LYS A 72 8.58 -15.35 0.99
CA LYS A 72 7.40 -16.19 0.77
C LYS A 72 6.27 -15.43 0.12
N ASP A 73 5.48 -16.14 -0.66
CA ASP A 73 4.17 -15.63 -1.08
C ASP A 73 3.32 -15.34 0.14
N SER A 74 2.72 -14.17 0.16
CA SER A 74 2.05 -13.63 1.34
C SER A 74 0.82 -12.83 0.94
N ILE A 75 -0.15 -12.78 1.83
CA ILE A 75 -1.15 -11.73 1.89
C ILE A 75 -0.88 -10.85 3.09
N TYR A 76 -1.34 -9.61 3.03
CA TYR A 76 -1.12 -8.62 4.09
C TYR A 76 -2.48 -8.18 4.61
N ILE A 77 -2.74 -8.39 5.90
CA ILE A 77 -3.93 -7.84 6.54
C ILE A 77 -3.60 -6.42 6.94
N TYR A 78 -4.44 -5.49 6.54
CA TYR A 78 -4.27 -4.07 6.81
C TYR A 78 -5.47 -3.52 7.56
N GLU A 79 -5.21 -2.80 8.64
CA GLU A 79 -6.24 -2.18 9.48
C GLU A 79 -5.93 -0.69 9.64
N GLU A 80 -6.94 0.13 9.47
CA GLU A 80 -6.97 1.55 9.85
C GLU A 80 -7.91 1.75 11.04
N GLU A 81 -7.42 2.45 12.07
CA GLU A 81 -8.23 2.90 13.20
C GLU A 81 -8.25 4.42 13.22
N PHE A 82 -9.42 5.01 13.13
CA PHE A 82 -9.62 6.45 13.04
C PHE A 82 -10.85 6.90 13.84
N THR A 83 -10.91 8.19 14.12
CA THR A 83 -12.07 8.79 14.78
C THR A 83 -12.86 9.65 13.79
N ALA A 84 -14.14 9.32 13.58
CA ALA A 84 -15.05 10.11 12.80
C ALA A 84 -16.29 10.45 13.63
N TYR A 85 -16.69 11.72 13.63
CA TYR A 85 -17.83 12.22 14.40
C TYR A 85 -17.78 11.85 15.89
N GLY A 86 -16.59 11.82 16.48
CA GLY A 86 -16.38 11.45 17.90
C GLY A 86 -16.47 9.95 18.20
N VAL A 87 -16.62 9.11 17.18
CA VAL A 87 -16.68 7.65 17.29
C VAL A 87 -15.42 7.03 16.71
N LYS A 88 -14.83 6.08 17.45
CA LYS A 88 -13.73 5.26 16.94
C LYS A 88 -14.27 4.24 15.94
N ASN A 89 -13.66 4.23 14.78
CA ASN A 89 -13.97 3.31 13.69
C ASN A 89 -12.73 2.50 13.33
N LYS A 90 -12.96 1.29 12.83
CA LYS A 90 -11.92 0.43 12.27
C LYS A 90 -12.33 -0.01 10.89
N PHE A 91 -11.39 0.07 9.99
CA PHE A 91 -11.48 -0.47 8.66
C PHE A 91 -10.41 -1.56 8.51
N LYS A 92 -10.79 -2.75 8.08
CA LYS A 92 -9.87 -3.88 7.93
C LYS A 92 -10.09 -4.56 6.58
N GLY A 93 -9.01 -4.82 5.89
CA GLY A 93 -9.00 -5.51 4.61
C GLY A 93 -7.74 -6.33 4.43
N CYS A 94 -7.54 -6.83 3.23
CA CYS A 94 -6.31 -7.53 2.86
C CYS A 94 -5.75 -7.01 1.54
N ILE A 95 -4.42 -6.89 1.49
CA ILE A 95 -3.69 -6.58 0.28
C ILE A 95 -3.25 -7.90 -0.36
N THR A 96 -3.74 -8.14 -1.56
CA THR A 96 -3.50 -9.38 -2.29
C THR A 96 -3.46 -9.15 -3.79
N ARG A 97 -3.12 -10.17 -4.55
CA ARG A 97 -3.26 -10.17 -6.01
C ARG A 97 -4.63 -10.72 -6.39
N VAL A 98 -5.35 -9.98 -7.22
CA VAL A 98 -6.64 -10.38 -7.74
C VAL A 98 -6.49 -10.78 -9.20
N LYS A 99 -7.04 -11.91 -9.59
CA LYS A 99 -7.08 -12.33 -10.99
C LYS A 99 -7.92 -11.33 -11.78
N LEU A 100 -7.34 -10.80 -12.85
CA LEU A 100 -8.07 -9.89 -13.73
C LEU A 100 -9.14 -10.65 -14.50
N GLU A 101 -10.34 -10.09 -14.51
CA GLU A 101 -11.48 -10.59 -15.28
C GLU A 101 -12.13 -9.44 -16.07
N GLU A 102 -12.70 -9.76 -17.22
CA GLU A 102 -13.46 -8.79 -17.99
C GLU A 102 -14.68 -8.30 -17.18
N PHE A 103 -14.93 -7.00 -17.16
CA PHE A 103 -16.09 -6.41 -16.45
C PHE A 103 -17.43 -7.00 -16.89
N SER A 104 -17.55 -7.41 -18.15
CA SER A 104 -18.73 -8.07 -18.70
C SER A 104 -19.09 -9.38 -18.02
N LYS A 105 -18.15 -10.02 -17.30
CA LYS A 105 -18.41 -11.24 -16.52
C LYS A 105 -19.09 -10.97 -15.18
N GLY A 106 -19.14 -9.72 -14.72
CA GLY A 106 -19.77 -9.34 -13.46
C GLY A 106 -19.05 -9.84 -12.20
N ILE A 107 -17.78 -10.29 -12.33
CA ILE A 107 -16.97 -10.77 -11.21
C ILE A 107 -16.23 -9.60 -10.55
N VAL A 108 -15.56 -8.77 -11.36
CA VAL A 108 -14.95 -7.52 -10.93
C VAL A 108 -15.76 -6.38 -11.54
N LEU A 109 -16.27 -5.50 -10.70
CA LEU A 109 -17.12 -4.40 -11.13
C LEU A 109 -16.39 -3.07 -10.98
N PRO A 110 -16.40 -2.20 -12.00
CA PRO A 110 -15.91 -0.83 -11.83
C PRO A 110 -16.89 -0.05 -10.95
N HIS A 111 -16.37 0.78 -10.03
CA HIS A 111 -17.20 1.66 -9.22
C HIS A 111 -17.23 3.11 -9.75
N GLU A 112 -16.28 3.45 -10.62
CA GLU A 112 -16.16 4.79 -11.22
C GLU A 112 -15.45 4.76 -12.57
N GLU A 113 -15.54 5.86 -13.30
CA GLU A 113 -14.70 6.15 -14.46
C GLU A 113 -13.48 6.97 -14.03
N THR A 114 -12.37 6.31 -13.78
CA THR A 114 -11.12 6.96 -13.38
C THR A 114 -10.60 7.87 -14.50
N LEU A 115 -10.12 9.07 -14.13
CA LEU A 115 -9.57 10.06 -15.06
C LEU A 115 -8.41 9.49 -15.90
N SER A 116 -8.47 9.68 -17.20
CA SER A 116 -7.49 9.14 -18.15
C SER A 116 -6.05 9.56 -17.84
N LYS A 117 -5.85 10.80 -17.34
CA LYS A 117 -4.53 11.31 -16.94
C LYS A 117 -3.95 10.52 -15.77
N ALA A 118 -4.75 10.26 -14.72
CA ALA A 118 -4.33 9.48 -13.55
C ALA A 118 -4.00 8.04 -13.93
N LYS A 119 -4.85 7.40 -14.73
CA LYS A 119 -4.60 6.04 -15.26
C LYS A 119 -3.29 5.96 -16.04
N LYS A 120 -3.03 6.93 -16.92
CA LYS A 120 -1.79 6.95 -17.73
C LYS A 120 -0.56 7.13 -16.84
N ASP A 121 -0.60 8.06 -15.89
CA ASP A 121 0.51 8.33 -14.97
C ASP A 121 0.89 7.08 -14.16
N ARG A 122 -0.09 6.45 -13.51
CA ARG A 122 0.13 5.22 -12.72
C ARG A 122 0.59 4.05 -13.59
N PHE A 123 0.05 3.93 -14.82
CA PHE A 123 0.48 2.90 -15.76
C PHE A 123 1.94 3.06 -16.20
N GLU A 124 2.37 4.27 -16.55
CA GLU A 124 3.76 4.52 -16.93
C GLU A 124 4.73 4.30 -15.77
N LEU A 125 4.35 4.70 -14.54
CA LEU A 125 5.13 4.42 -13.34
C LEU A 125 5.26 2.90 -13.09
N MET A 126 4.15 2.18 -13.12
CA MET A 126 4.14 0.72 -12.95
C MET A 126 4.94 0.02 -14.04
N LYS A 127 4.84 0.46 -15.30
CA LYS A 127 5.61 -0.09 -16.43
C LYS A 127 7.12 0.11 -16.25
N ALA A 128 7.54 1.27 -15.75
CA ALA A 128 8.95 1.57 -15.53
C ALA A 128 9.52 0.79 -14.33
N THR A 129 8.77 0.64 -13.25
CA THR A 129 9.25 0.08 -11.99
C THR A 129 8.89 -1.39 -11.79
N ASN A 130 7.93 -1.91 -12.55
CA ASN A 130 7.29 -3.22 -12.33
C ASN A 130 6.70 -3.37 -10.92
N CYS A 131 6.31 -2.26 -10.31
CA CYS A 131 5.73 -2.18 -8.98
C CYS A 131 4.42 -1.39 -9.00
N ASN A 132 3.48 -1.80 -8.17
CA ASN A 132 2.26 -1.05 -7.87
C ASN A 132 2.43 -0.39 -6.50
N PHE A 133 2.61 0.92 -6.47
CA PHE A 133 2.78 1.67 -5.22
C PHE A 133 1.45 2.08 -4.59
N SER A 134 0.42 2.33 -5.43
CA SER A 134 -0.93 2.66 -5.00
C SER A 134 -1.86 1.50 -5.35
N GLN A 135 -2.24 0.69 -4.37
CA GLN A 135 -3.13 -0.45 -4.58
C GLN A 135 -4.54 0.02 -4.93
N ILE A 136 -5.23 -0.78 -5.75
CA ILE A 136 -6.64 -0.55 -6.05
C ILE A 136 -7.46 -0.95 -4.81
N TYR A 137 -8.26 0.00 -4.34
CA TYR A 137 -9.21 -0.24 -3.26
C TYR A 137 -10.47 -0.90 -3.82
N SER A 138 -10.81 -2.07 -3.30
CA SER A 138 -11.98 -2.84 -3.74
C SER A 138 -12.84 -3.22 -2.55
N LEU A 139 -14.15 -3.22 -2.75
CA LEU A 139 -15.11 -3.73 -1.78
C LEU A 139 -15.60 -5.11 -2.20
N TYR A 140 -15.87 -5.96 -1.25
CA TYR A 140 -16.46 -7.28 -1.46
C TYR A 140 -17.65 -7.51 -0.53
N MET A 141 -18.56 -8.38 -0.95
CA MET A 141 -19.70 -8.77 -0.15
C MET A 141 -19.33 -9.97 0.74
N ASP A 142 -19.54 -9.85 2.04
CA ASP A 142 -19.28 -10.91 3.03
C ASP A 142 -20.44 -11.03 4.03
N GLU A 143 -21.63 -11.37 3.52
CA GLU A 143 -22.86 -11.47 4.30
C GLU A 143 -22.77 -12.44 5.48
N LYS A 144 -21.95 -13.49 5.35
CA LYS A 144 -21.74 -14.51 6.37
C LYS A 144 -20.58 -14.20 7.31
N HIS A 145 -19.91 -13.06 7.10
CA HIS A 145 -18.71 -12.66 7.85
C HIS A 145 -17.58 -13.71 7.85
N THR A 146 -17.51 -14.54 6.83
CA THR A 146 -16.50 -15.61 6.74
C THR A 146 -15.10 -15.03 6.58
N ILE A 147 -14.94 -14.11 5.64
CA ILE A 147 -13.66 -13.44 5.39
C ILE A 147 -13.30 -12.56 6.58
N ARG A 148 -14.23 -11.75 7.07
CA ARG A 148 -14.02 -10.88 8.23
C ARG A 148 -13.53 -11.69 9.45
N ASN A 149 -14.20 -12.78 9.80
CA ASN A 149 -13.80 -13.62 10.93
C ASN A 149 -12.39 -14.21 10.74
N THR A 150 -12.04 -14.59 9.50
CA THR A 150 -10.70 -15.09 9.18
C THR A 150 -9.65 -13.99 9.34
N LEU A 151 -9.90 -12.78 8.82
CA LEU A 151 -9.00 -11.64 8.98
C LEU A 151 -8.83 -11.28 10.47
N ASP A 152 -9.91 -11.27 11.26
CA ASP A 152 -9.87 -10.98 12.69
C ASP A 152 -9.05 -12.01 13.46
N ARG A 153 -9.20 -13.29 13.14
CA ARG A 153 -8.41 -14.39 13.75
C ARG A 153 -6.93 -14.26 13.42
N LEU A 154 -6.59 -14.02 12.15
CA LEU A 154 -5.21 -13.93 11.68
C LEU A 154 -4.49 -12.66 12.15
N SER A 155 -5.24 -11.61 12.48
CA SER A 155 -4.71 -10.35 13.01
C SER A 155 -4.88 -10.19 14.52
N ALA A 156 -5.20 -11.27 15.26
CA ALA A 156 -5.36 -11.20 16.71
C ALA A 156 -4.05 -10.96 17.48
N GLY A 157 -2.89 -11.26 16.85
CA GLY A 157 -1.56 -11.05 17.41
C GLY A 157 -1.02 -9.64 17.19
N LYS A 158 0.20 -9.41 17.66
CA LYS A 158 0.92 -8.16 17.44
C LYS A 158 1.12 -7.93 15.93
N PRO A 159 0.84 -6.72 15.41
CA PRO A 159 1.14 -6.39 14.02
C PRO A 159 2.65 -6.38 13.75
N GLU A 160 3.03 -6.67 12.52
CA GLU A 160 4.40 -6.50 12.02
C GLU A 160 4.78 -5.02 11.94
N ILE A 161 3.84 -4.19 11.52
CA ILE A 161 3.99 -2.74 11.45
C ILE A 161 2.81 -2.08 12.14
N GLU A 162 3.08 -1.09 12.98
CA GLU A 162 2.09 -0.18 13.53
C GLU A 162 2.68 1.24 13.50
N LEU A 163 1.89 2.18 12.99
CA LEU A 163 2.22 3.60 12.99
C LEU A 163 0.94 4.43 13.13
N THR A 164 1.07 5.65 13.61
CA THR A 164 0.00 6.65 13.59
C THR A 164 0.47 7.82 12.74
N ASP A 165 -0.32 8.17 11.74
CA ASP A 165 -0.01 9.26 10.82
C ASP A 165 -0.31 10.65 11.44
N ASN A 166 -0.01 11.71 10.68
CA ASN A 166 -0.23 13.10 11.11
C ASN A 166 -1.71 13.48 11.27
N ASP A 167 -2.61 12.70 10.68
CA ASP A 167 -4.07 12.89 10.80
C ASP A 167 -4.66 12.12 11.99
N GLY A 168 -3.82 11.40 12.74
CA GLY A 168 -4.20 10.61 13.90
C GLY A 168 -4.84 9.27 13.56
N VAL A 169 -4.67 8.80 12.33
CA VAL A 169 -5.08 7.46 11.90
C VAL A 169 -3.99 6.46 12.27
N THR A 170 -4.37 5.39 12.96
CA THR A 170 -3.45 4.31 13.29
C THR A 170 -3.56 3.20 12.26
N HIS A 171 -2.44 2.90 11.63
CA HIS A 171 -2.28 1.88 10.59
C HIS A 171 -1.59 0.66 11.17
N ARG A 172 -2.13 -0.54 10.87
CA ARG A 172 -1.55 -1.81 11.31
C ARG A 172 -1.45 -2.78 10.14
N LEU A 173 -0.35 -3.52 10.09
CA LEU A 173 -0.10 -4.52 9.05
C LEU A 173 0.33 -5.84 9.69
N TRP A 174 -0.31 -6.94 9.27
CA TRP A 174 0.08 -8.31 9.58
C TRP A 174 0.42 -9.05 8.28
N ILE A 175 1.38 -9.95 8.36
CA ILE A 175 1.83 -10.75 7.21
C ILE A 175 1.39 -12.19 7.42
N VAL A 176 0.65 -12.72 6.47
CA VAL A 176 0.20 -14.12 6.46
C VAL A 176 0.96 -14.87 5.37
N THR A 177 1.72 -15.88 5.77
CA THR A 177 2.56 -16.72 4.89
C THR A 177 2.17 -18.18 4.90
N ASP A 178 1.20 -18.58 5.70
CA ASP A 178 0.68 -19.94 5.72
C ASP A 178 -0.22 -20.18 4.50
N GLU A 179 0.13 -21.15 3.68
CA GLU A 179 -0.56 -21.43 2.41
C GLU A 179 -2.02 -21.87 2.62
N ALA A 180 -2.32 -22.61 3.71
CA ALA A 180 -3.68 -23.05 4.01
C ALA A 180 -4.56 -21.86 4.41
N GLU A 181 -4.00 -20.92 5.19
CA GLU A 181 -4.69 -19.68 5.57
C GLU A 181 -4.90 -18.74 4.38
N ILE A 182 -3.91 -18.61 3.51
CA ILE A 182 -4.01 -17.81 2.28
C ILE A 182 -5.12 -18.38 1.37
N SER A 183 -5.22 -19.70 1.27
CA SER A 183 -6.22 -20.36 0.43
C SER A 183 -7.64 -20.28 1.00
N ALA A 184 -7.79 -19.91 2.26
CA ALA A 184 -9.10 -19.76 2.93
C ALA A 184 -9.70 -18.37 2.79
N ILE A 185 -8.97 -17.40 2.24
CA ILE A 185 -9.38 -16.02 1.96
C ILE A 185 -9.71 -15.85 0.48
#